data_fb48d4d11a1b9f8b06b7f36aa05d675f
#
_entry.id   fb48d4d11a1b9f8b06b7f36aa05d675f
#
_cell.length_a   1.000
_cell.length_b   1.000
_cell.length_c   1.000
_cell.angle_alpha   90.00
_cell.angle_beta   90.00
_cell.angle_gamma   90.00
#
_symmetry.space_group_name_H-M   'P 1'
#
loop_
_entity.id
_entity.type
_entity.pdbx_description
1 polymer ?
#
loop_
_entity_poly.entity_id
_entity_poly.type
_entity_poly.pdbx_seq_one_letter_code
_entity_poly.pdbx_strand_id
1 'polypeptide(L)'
;MATGPNKIRLSTNPTDAAIAALQIGDIVYLDGTIYTAREGVYMRVIEDGVELPLDLPAVSAANFHCSPAATQHEDGSFALGAVTATASFRFSKWIGRWFAASGAKLIIG
;
A
#
# COMPACT_ATOMS: atom_id res chain seq x y z
N MET A 1 12.24 -19.91 -24.45
CA MET A 1 11.23 -18.86 -24.59
C MET A 1 10.35 -18.84 -23.36
N ALA A 2 10.20 -17.70 -22.75
CA ALA A 2 9.32 -17.58 -21.60
C ALA A 2 7.86 -17.68 -22.07
N THR A 3 7.10 -18.59 -21.49
CA THR A 3 5.72 -18.85 -21.88
C THR A 3 4.71 -18.43 -20.81
N GLY A 4 5.15 -17.74 -19.79
CA GLY A 4 4.28 -17.29 -18.70
C GLY A 4 4.77 -15.97 -18.13
N PRO A 5 4.02 -15.38 -17.19
CA PRO A 5 4.43 -14.14 -16.53
C PRO A 5 5.70 -14.36 -15.72
N ASN A 6 6.54 -13.35 -15.66
CA ASN A 6 7.70 -13.35 -14.78
C ASN A 6 7.21 -13.29 -13.32
N LYS A 7 7.85 -14.08 -12.48
CA LYS A 7 7.61 -14.06 -11.04
C LYS A 7 8.78 -13.32 -10.37
N ILE A 8 8.47 -12.23 -9.69
CA ILE A 8 9.47 -11.35 -9.11
C ILE A 8 9.20 -11.21 -7.62
N ARG A 9 10.23 -11.39 -6.81
CA ARG A 9 10.16 -11.06 -5.38
C ARG A 9 10.59 -9.62 -5.18
N LEU A 10 9.81 -8.86 -4.44
CA LEU A 10 10.05 -7.45 -4.21
C LEU A 10 9.89 -7.13 -2.74
N SER A 11 10.82 -6.36 -2.19
CA SER A 11 10.67 -5.82 -0.84
C SER A 11 9.54 -4.77 -0.82
N THR A 12 8.85 -4.64 0.30
CA THR A 12 7.91 -3.54 0.52
C THR A 12 8.60 -2.18 0.69
N ASN A 13 9.94 -2.16 0.73
CA ASN A 13 10.77 -0.96 0.63
C ASN A 13 11.74 -1.11 -0.56
N PRO A 14 11.22 -1.16 -1.79
CA PRO A 14 12.05 -1.43 -2.95
C PRO A 14 12.89 -0.22 -3.35
N THR A 15 14.00 -0.50 -4.04
CA THR A 15 14.77 0.56 -4.70
C THR A 15 14.01 1.07 -5.92
N ASP A 16 14.32 2.28 -6.36
CA ASP A 16 13.73 2.82 -7.59
C ASP A 16 14.10 1.98 -8.82
N ALA A 17 15.32 1.44 -8.86
CA ALA A 17 15.75 0.55 -9.91
C ALA A 17 14.93 -0.74 -9.96
N ALA A 18 14.61 -1.33 -8.81
CA ALA A 18 13.78 -2.53 -8.73
C ALA A 18 12.36 -2.28 -9.26
N ILE A 19 11.79 -1.11 -8.95
CA ILE A 19 10.48 -0.71 -9.46
C ILE A 19 10.53 -0.48 -10.97
N ALA A 20 11.56 0.21 -11.46
CA ALA A 20 11.71 0.52 -12.88
C ALA A 20 11.87 -0.74 -13.75
N ALA A 21 12.35 -1.83 -13.16
CA ALA A 21 12.49 -3.11 -13.84
C ALA A 21 11.18 -3.89 -13.98
N LEU A 22 10.13 -3.50 -13.26
CA LEU A 22 8.84 -4.16 -13.34
C LEU A 22 8.12 -3.86 -14.65
N GLN A 23 7.39 -4.87 -15.15
CA GLN A 23 6.61 -4.75 -16.38
C GLN A 23 5.16 -5.15 -16.11
N ILE A 24 4.27 -4.58 -16.89
CA ILE A 24 2.85 -4.96 -16.83
C ILE A 24 2.73 -6.46 -17.14
N GLY A 25 1.99 -7.17 -16.29
CA GLY A 25 1.83 -8.60 -16.39
C GLY A 25 2.75 -9.41 -15.49
N ASP A 26 3.75 -8.79 -14.88
CA ASP A 26 4.59 -9.47 -13.90
C ASP A 26 3.77 -9.90 -12.67
N ILE A 27 4.09 -11.07 -12.14
CA ILE A 27 3.57 -11.50 -10.84
C ILE A 27 4.61 -11.13 -9.78
N VAL A 28 4.20 -10.28 -8.85
CA VAL A 28 5.08 -9.77 -7.80
C VAL A 28 4.71 -10.37 -6.46
N TYR A 29 5.69 -10.99 -5.81
CA TYR A 29 5.59 -11.44 -4.43
C TYR A 29 6.21 -10.37 -3.53
N LEU A 30 5.40 -9.73 -2.71
CA LEU A 30 5.87 -8.71 -1.78
C LEU A 30 6.29 -9.34 -0.46
N ASP A 31 7.51 -9.02 -0.04
CA ASP A 31 8.06 -9.44 1.25
C ASP A 31 8.24 -8.23 2.15
N GLY A 32 7.66 -8.28 3.33
CA GLY A 32 7.77 -7.22 4.33
C GLY A 32 6.42 -6.76 4.86
N THR A 33 6.41 -5.57 5.42
CA THR A 33 5.21 -4.96 5.98
C THR A 33 4.48 -4.15 4.92
N ILE A 34 3.16 -4.30 4.85
CA ILE A 34 2.28 -3.40 4.10
C ILE A 34 1.37 -2.67 5.09
N TYR A 35 0.91 -1.50 4.70
CA TYR A 35 -0.11 -0.79 5.48
C TYR A 35 -1.35 -0.57 4.63
N THR A 36 -2.46 -0.28 5.29
CA THR A 36 -3.72 0.00 4.60
C THR A 36 -4.07 1.48 4.76
N ALA A 37 -4.39 2.11 3.66
CA ALA A 37 -4.89 3.48 3.63
C ALA A 37 -5.75 3.66 2.41
N ARG A 38 -6.83 4.40 2.56
CA ARG A 38 -7.71 4.76 1.45
C ARG A 38 -8.35 6.12 1.71
N GLU A 39 -9.53 6.38 1.20
CA GLU A 39 -10.17 7.70 1.16
C GLU A 39 -10.09 8.47 2.48
N GLY A 40 -10.44 7.87 3.60
CA GLY A 40 -10.45 8.55 4.90
C GLY A 40 -9.08 9.07 5.31
N VAL A 41 -8.03 8.29 5.07
CA VAL A 41 -6.65 8.70 5.35
C VAL A 41 -6.21 9.80 4.38
N TYR A 42 -6.51 9.63 3.08
CA TYR A 42 -6.13 10.60 2.06
C TYR A 42 -6.77 11.97 2.31
N MET A 43 -8.03 12.00 2.66
CA MET A 43 -8.72 13.26 2.98
C MET A 43 -8.10 13.94 4.19
N ARG A 44 -7.80 13.21 5.25
CA ARG A 44 -7.21 13.78 6.46
C ARG A 44 -5.81 14.33 6.22
N VAL A 45 -4.96 13.57 5.56
CA VAL A 45 -3.55 13.93 5.37
C VAL A 45 -3.41 14.99 4.28
N ILE A 46 -4.08 14.81 3.14
CA ILE A 46 -3.86 15.63 1.95
C ILE A 46 -4.73 16.88 1.97
N GLU A 47 -6.02 16.77 2.31
CA GLU A 47 -6.94 17.91 2.28
C GLU A 47 -6.98 18.66 3.61
N ASP A 48 -6.97 17.95 4.73
CA ASP A 48 -7.07 18.56 6.05
C ASP A 48 -5.70 18.88 6.69
N GLY A 49 -4.61 18.39 6.10
CA GLY A 49 -3.25 18.66 6.56
C GLY A 49 -2.88 17.98 7.88
N VAL A 50 -3.57 16.92 8.25
CA VAL A 50 -3.26 16.16 9.47
C VAL A 50 -1.95 15.40 9.28
N GLU A 51 -1.06 15.45 10.27
CA GLU A 51 0.18 14.71 10.23
C GLU A 51 -0.07 13.19 10.28
N LEU A 52 0.76 12.44 9.56
CA LEU A 52 0.74 10.98 9.64
C LEU A 52 1.10 10.54 11.06
N PRO A 53 0.37 9.56 11.63
CA PRO A 53 0.64 9.09 12.98
C PRO A 53 1.93 8.27 13.10
N LEU A 54 2.49 7.84 11.97
CA LEU A 54 3.69 7.02 11.88
C LEU A 54 4.62 7.60 10.83
N ASP A 55 5.91 7.33 10.99
CA ASP A 55 6.88 7.56 9.92
C ASP A 55 6.74 6.43 8.88
N LEU A 56 5.80 6.59 7.96
CA LEU A 56 5.52 5.57 6.95
C LEU A 56 6.72 5.20 6.09
N PRO A 57 7.58 6.14 5.64
CA PRO A 57 8.78 5.75 4.89
C PRO A 57 9.69 4.77 5.66
N ALA A 58 9.73 4.87 6.98
CA ALA A 58 10.51 3.95 7.81
C ALA A 58 9.83 2.59 7.99
N VAL A 59 8.51 2.51 7.80
CA VAL A 59 7.73 1.29 7.98
C VAL A 59 7.62 0.52 6.67
N SER A 60 7.15 1.16 5.61
CA SER A 60 6.88 0.51 4.33
C SER A 60 6.60 1.54 3.24
N ALA A 61 6.92 1.18 2.00
CA ALA A 61 6.53 1.92 0.82
C ALA A 61 5.33 1.31 0.09
N ALA A 62 4.69 0.29 0.65
CA ALA A 62 3.58 -0.43 0.03
C ALA A 62 2.27 -0.14 0.76
N ASN A 63 1.34 0.52 0.06
CA ASN A 63 0.00 0.84 0.55
C ASN A 63 -1.03 -0.05 -0.14
N PHE A 64 -1.87 -0.70 0.64
CA PHE A 64 -2.96 -1.53 0.15
C PHE A 64 -4.28 -0.79 0.33
N HIS A 65 -5.00 -0.55 -0.76
CA HIS A 65 -6.34 0.05 -0.74
C HIS A 65 -7.33 -0.96 -0.17
N CYS A 66 -7.37 -1.05 1.12
CA CYS A 66 -8.17 -2.02 1.85
C CYS A 66 -8.58 -1.46 3.20
N SER A 67 -9.75 -1.90 3.67
CA SER A 67 -10.16 -1.76 5.05
C SER A 67 -10.46 -3.16 5.56
N PRO A 68 -9.47 -3.83 6.18
CA PRO A 68 -9.67 -5.20 6.63
C PRO A 68 -10.75 -5.27 7.71
N ALA A 69 -11.53 -6.34 7.70
CA ALA A 69 -12.41 -6.65 8.81
C ALA A 69 -11.55 -7.00 10.02
N ALA A 70 -11.84 -6.42 11.16
CA ALA A 70 -11.07 -6.65 12.37
C ALA A 70 -11.98 -6.74 13.58
N THR A 71 -11.66 -7.66 14.48
CA THR A 71 -12.31 -7.77 15.79
C THR A 71 -11.32 -7.38 16.87
N GLN A 72 -11.68 -6.40 17.69
CA GLN A 72 -10.83 -5.97 18.79
C GLN A 72 -11.02 -6.90 20.00
N HIS A 73 -9.91 -7.37 20.56
CA HIS A 73 -9.89 -8.13 21.80
C HIS A 73 -9.82 -7.21 23.02
N GLU A 74 -10.12 -7.76 24.19
CA GLU A 74 -10.10 -6.98 25.44
C GLU A 74 -8.73 -6.38 25.77
N ASP A 75 -7.64 -7.00 25.32
CA ASP A 75 -6.27 -6.52 25.50
C ASP A 75 -5.87 -5.42 24.50
N GLY A 76 -6.78 -5.00 23.62
CA GLY A 76 -6.51 -4.00 22.59
C GLY A 76 -5.95 -4.53 21.28
N SER A 77 -5.61 -5.81 21.20
CA SER A 77 -5.18 -6.44 19.95
C SER A 77 -6.35 -6.69 19.01
N PHE A 78 -6.04 -6.96 17.73
CA PHE A 78 -7.03 -7.22 16.69
C PHE A 78 -6.83 -8.58 16.05
N ALA A 79 -7.94 -9.29 15.83
CA ALA A 79 -7.97 -10.43 14.92
C ALA A 79 -8.45 -9.95 13.55
N LEU A 80 -7.70 -10.25 12.50
CA LEU A 80 -8.07 -9.88 11.14
C LEU A 80 -9.00 -10.94 10.53
N GLY A 81 -10.08 -10.46 9.92
CA GLY A 81 -10.96 -11.27 9.09
C GLY A 81 -10.62 -11.10 7.61
N ALA A 82 -11.61 -10.85 6.79
CA ALA A 82 -11.41 -10.67 5.35
C ALA A 82 -10.54 -9.46 5.05
N VAL A 83 -9.55 -9.64 4.17
CA VAL A 83 -8.67 -8.59 3.66
C VAL A 83 -8.82 -8.58 2.14
N THR A 84 -9.57 -7.64 1.60
CA THR A 84 -9.85 -7.55 0.18
C THR A 84 -9.62 -6.13 -0.33
N ALA A 85 -9.15 -6.02 -1.57
CA ALA A 85 -8.91 -4.73 -2.19
C ALA A 85 -10.20 -3.95 -2.42
N THR A 86 -10.10 -2.64 -2.33
CA THR A 86 -11.15 -1.69 -2.69
C THR A 86 -10.83 -1.10 -4.06
N ALA A 87 -11.86 -0.72 -4.82
CA ALA A 87 -11.66 -0.08 -6.13
C ALA A 87 -10.81 1.19 -6.01
N SER A 88 -9.67 1.19 -6.69
CA SER A 88 -8.67 2.26 -6.56
C SER A 88 -8.97 3.50 -7.40
N PHE A 89 -9.81 3.40 -8.41
CA PHE A 89 -10.15 4.53 -9.30
C PHE A 89 -10.69 5.75 -8.56
N ARG A 90 -11.41 5.54 -7.48
CA ARG A 90 -11.97 6.63 -6.67
C ARG A 90 -10.93 7.49 -6.01
N PHE A 91 -9.69 7.01 -5.91
CA PHE A 91 -8.60 7.68 -5.20
C PHE A 91 -7.61 8.37 -6.13
N SER A 92 -7.84 8.33 -7.44
CA SER A 92 -6.91 8.85 -8.44
C SER A 92 -6.48 10.29 -8.19
N LYS A 93 -7.40 11.13 -7.74
CA LYS A 93 -7.12 12.54 -7.47
C LYS A 93 -6.14 12.78 -6.32
N TRP A 94 -5.94 11.81 -5.45
CA TRP A 94 -5.04 11.94 -4.29
C TRP A 94 -3.72 11.21 -4.47
N ILE A 95 -3.63 10.23 -5.36
CA ILE A 95 -2.50 9.30 -5.41
C ILE A 95 -1.16 10.00 -5.56
N GLY A 96 -1.05 10.95 -6.49
CA GLY A 96 0.20 11.69 -6.68
C GLY A 96 0.66 12.44 -5.43
N ARG A 97 -0.26 13.12 -4.77
CA ARG A 97 0.02 13.83 -3.51
C ARG A 97 0.29 12.86 -2.36
N TRP A 98 -0.34 11.71 -2.38
CA TRP A 98 -0.09 10.67 -1.38
C TRP A 98 1.33 10.13 -1.48
N PHE A 99 1.83 9.87 -2.68
CA PHE A 99 3.22 9.45 -2.86
C PHE A 99 4.19 10.46 -2.25
N ALA A 100 3.96 11.73 -2.48
CA ALA A 100 4.80 12.79 -1.91
C ALA A 100 4.70 12.87 -0.39
N ALA A 101 3.50 12.72 0.17
CA ALA A 101 3.27 12.86 1.61
C ALA A 101 3.72 11.63 2.41
N SER A 102 3.56 10.43 1.87
CA SER A 102 3.79 9.18 2.60
C SER A 102 5.09 8.47 2.25
N GLY A 103 5.74 8.85 1.15
CA GLY A 103 6.88 8.11 0.62
C GLY A 103 6.51 6.77 0.01
N ALA A 104 5.23 6.50 -0.21
CA ALA A 104 4.78 5.27 -0.85
C ALA A 104 5.33 5.16 -2.27
N LYS A 105 5.65 3.95 -2.68
CA LYS A 105 6.11 3.62 -4.03
C LYS A 105 5.23 2.59 -4.71
N LEU A 106 4.42 1.87 -3.95
CA LEU A 106 3.56 0.79 -4.41
C LEU A 106 2.14 1.02 -3.89
N ILE A 107 1.17 0.86 -4.79
CA ILE A 107 -0.24 0.83 -4.46
C ILE A 107 -0.79 -0.53 -4.87
N ILE A 108 -1.48 -1.18 -3.96
CA ILE A 108 -2.18 -2.44 -4.21
C ILE A 108 -3.67 -2.16 -4.16
N GLY A 109 -4.33 -2.52 -5.21
CA GLY A 109 -5.76 -2.29 -5.32
C GLY A 109 -6.44 -3.18 -6.33
#